data_d00b50732f37313893f538525ac591ef
#
_entry.id   d00b50732f37313893f538525ac591ef
#
_cell.length_a   1.000
_cell.length_b   1.000
_cell.length_c   1.000
_cell.angle_alpha   90.00
_cell.angle_beta   90.00
_cell.angle_gamma   90.00
#
_symmetry.space_group_name_H-M   'P 1'
#
loop_
_entity.id
_entity.type
_entity.pdbx_description
1 polymer ?
#
loop_
_entity_poly.entity_id
_entity_poly.type
_entity_poly.pdbx_seq_one_letter_code
_entity_poly.pdbx_strand_id
1 'polypeptide(L)'
;MNCYEHTLIAKQDLSESQNQKLVDKYEKIINKNIGKVLKTEKWGLKTLAYKIKNNKKGFYFHIKFEGVGKTIEELERAETIDDKLIRFLTVKVKKHELDTNFFEKKEI
;
A
#
# COMPACT_ATOMS: atom_id res chain seq x y z
N MET A 1 17.25 0.44 -10.14
CA MET A 1 16.17 -0.09 -9.29
C MET A 1 14.91 -0.29 -10.10
N ASN A 2 14.08 -1.23 -9.68
CA ASN A 2 12.81 -1.49 -10.34
C ASN A 2 11.70 -0.61 -9.77
N CYS A 3 10.68 -0.36 -10.58
CA CYS A 3 9.50 0.39 -10.16
C CYS A 3 8.40 -0.57 -9.70
N TYR A 4 7.79 -0.27 -8.55
CA TYR A 4 6.73 -1.09 -7.98
C TYR A 4 5.53 -0.24 -7.59
N GLU A 5 4.37 -0.85 -7.69
CA GLU A 5 3.13 -0.28 -7.15
C GLU A 5 2.59 -1.24 -6.11
N HIS A 6 2.36 -0.73 -4.92
CA HIS A 6 1.95 -1.51 -3.77
C HIS A 6 0.62 -1.02 -3.23
N THR A 7 -0.36 -1.90 -3.19
CA THR A 7 -1.68 -1.59 -2.64
C THR A 7 -1.83 -2.33 -1.33
N LEU A 8 -2.24 -1.61 -0.29
CA LEU A 8 -2.56 -2.24 0.99
C LEU A 8 -3.95 -1.80 1.46
N ILE A 9 -4.63 -2.71 2.16
CA ILE A 9 -5.97 -2.50 2.67
C ILE A 9 -5.93 -2.68 4.18
N ALA A 10 -6.30 -1.63 4.92
CA ALA A 10 -6.33 -1.64 6.38
C ALA A 10 -7.75 -1.86 6.88
N LYS A 11 -7.86 -2.32 8.13
CA LYS A 11 -9.15 -2.58 8.78
C LYS A 11 -10.04 -1.34 8.79
N GLN A 12 -11.35 -1.58 8.69
CA GLN A 12 -12.36 -0.52 8.63
C GLN A 12 -12.50 0.30 9.92
N ASP A 13 -12.06 -0.21 11.04
CA ASP A 13 -12.23 0.44 12.35
C ASP A 13 -11.04 1.28 12.81
N LEU A 14 -10.03 1.44 11.95
CA LEU A 14 -8.87 2.27 12.28
C LEU A 14 -9.22 3.76 12.21
N SER A 15 -8.68 4.55 13.15
CA SER A 15 -8.81 5.99 13.12
C SER A 15 -7.88 6.59 12.06
N GLU A 16 -8.09 7.86 11.72
CA GLU A 16 -7.23 8.58 10.78
C GLU A 16 -5.78 8.61 11.26
N SER A 17 -5.56 8.83 12.54
CA SER A 17 -4.24 8.85 13.15
C SER A 17 -3.56 7.47 13.06
N GLN A 18 -4.31 6.39 13.28
CA GLN A 18 -3.79 5.03 13.15
C GLN A 18 -3.42 4.71 11.68
N ASN A 19 -4.24 5.14 10.74
CA ASN A 19 -3.95 4.96 9.31
C ASN A 19 -2.70 5.72 8.90
N GLN A 20 -2.51 6.95 9.39
CA GLN A 20 -1.33 7.74 9.07
C GLN A 20 -0.05 7.06 9.62
N LYS A 21 -0.11 6.56 10.83
CA LYS A 21 1.02 5.82 11.43
C LYS A 21 1.35 4.56 10.65
N LEU A 22 0.33 3.88 10.15
CA LEU A 22 0.49 2.67 9.36
C LEU A 22 1.23 2.96 8.06
N VAL A 23 0.81 3.99 7.33
CA VAL A 23 1.45 4.42 6.09
C VAL A 23 2.88 4.85 6.35
N ASP A 24 3.12 5.65 7.39
CA ASP A 24 4.46 6.12 7.74
C ASP A 24 5.40 4.95 8.05
N LYS A 25 4.89 3.93 8.74
CA LYS A 25 5.65 2.72 9.06
C LYS A 25 6.14 2.03 7.79
N TYR A 26 5.27 1.83 6.81
CA TYR A 26 5.62 1.13 5.59
C TYR A 26 6.50 1.97 4.67
N GLU A 27 6.30 3.27 4.63
CA GLU A 27 7.21 4.16 3.90
C GLU A 27 8.63 4.10 4.48
N LYS A 28 8.75 4.06 5.80
CA LYS A 28 10.05 3.93 6.47
C LYS A 28 10.72 2.61 6.14
N ILE A 29 9.97 1.52 6.10
CA ILE A 29 10.51 0.21 5.75
C ILE A 29 11.08 0.22 4.33
N ILE A 30 10.36 0.79 3.39
CA ILE A 30 10.81 0.91 2.00
C ILE A 30 12.09 1.73 1.93
N ASN A 31 12.10 2.91 2.55
CA ASN A 31 13.25 3.81 2.51
C ASN A 31 14.47 3.23 3.21
N LYS A 32 14.27 2.45 4.26
CA LYS A 32 15.36 1.84 5.02
C LYS A 32 15.99 0.65 4.29
N ASN A 33 15.25 0.01 3.40
CA ASN A 33 15.68 -1.21 2.70
C ASN A 33 15.99 -0.97 1.22
N ILE A 34 16.77 0.05 0.94
CA ILE A 34 17.26 0.38 -0.41
C ILE A 34 16.11 0.74 -1.37
N GLY A 35 15.05 1.31 -0.83
CA GLY A 35 13.92 1.77 -1.63
C GLY A 35 13.76 3.27 -1.54
N LYS A 36 12.91 3.79 -2.43
CA LYS A 36 12.55 5.20 -2.44
C LYS A 36 11.07 5.34 -2.74
N VAL A 37 10.32 5.90 -1.82
CA VAL A 37 8.90 6.19 -2.02
C VAL A 37 8.78 7.42 -2.93
N LEU A 38 8.04 7.29 -4.02
CA LEU A 38 7.82 8.38 -4.98
C LEU A 38 6.47 9.05 -4.77
N LYS A 39 5.43 8.27 -4.46
CA LYS A 39 4.09 8.82 -4.25
C LYS A 39 3.27 7.85 -3.40
N THR A 40 2.50 8.40 -2.47
CA THR A 40 1.54 7.64 -1.67
C THR A 40 0.15 8.23 -1.91
N GLU A 41 -0.79 7.37 -2.30
CA GLU A 41 -2.19 7.76 -2.52
C GLU A 41 -3.05 7.17 -1.42
N LYS A 42 -3.89 7.98 -0.83
CA LYS A 42 -4.87 7.55 0.17
C LYS A 42 -6.24 7.56 -0.50
N TRP A 43 -6.76 6.37 -0.77
CA TRP A 43 -8.04 6.25 -1.48
C TRP A 43 -9.25 6.28 -0.57
N GLY A 44 -9.03 6.18 0.74
CA GLY A 44 -10.10 6.25 1.73
C GLY A 44 -10.78 4.91 1.96
N LEU A 45 -11.91 4.98 2.66
CA LEU A 45 -12.68 3.80 3.04
C LEU A 45 -13.55 3.36 1.86
N LYS A 46 -13.40 2.10 1.45
CA LYS A 46 -14.14 1.54 0.32
C LYS A 46 -14.79 0.22 0.70
N THR A 47 -15.92 -0.06 0.07
CA THR A 47 -16.63 -1.32 0.27
C THR A 47 -15.88 -2.44 -0.45
N LEU A 48 -15.65 -3.55 0.24
CA LEU A 48 -15.02 -4.73 -0.33
C LEU A 48 -16.04 -5.52 -1.14
N ALA A 49 -15.57 -6.20 -2.19
CA ALA A 49 -16.43 -7.03 -3.03
C ALA A 49 -17.05 -8.18 -2.21
N TYR A 50 -16.32 -8.68 -1.23
CA TYR A 50 -16.80 -9.65 -0.27
C TYR A 50 -16.06 -9.44 1.05
N LYS A 51 -16.65 -9.95 2.12
CA LYS A 51 -16.11 -9.79 3.47
C LYS A 51 -14.76 -10.48 3.62
N ILE A 52 -13.76 -9.75 4.12
CA ILE A 52 -12.42 -10.29 4.38
C ILE A 52 -12.11 -10.08 5.87
N LYS A 53 -11.74 -11.15 6.58
CA LYS A 53 -11.41 -11.09 8.01
C LYS A 53 -12.43 -10.30 8.81
N ASN A 54 -13.72 -10.55 8.53
CA ASN A 54 -14.86 -9.87 9.17
C ASN A 54 -14.97 -8.37 8.86
N ASN A 55 -14.29 -7.87 7.85
CA ASN A 55 -14.41 -6.48 7.41
C ASN A 55 -15.22 -6.42 6.11
N LYS A 56 -16.25 -5.58 6.08
CA LYS A 56 -17.04 -5.30 4.87
C LYS A 56 -16.43 -4.16 4.06
N LYS A 57 -15.64 -3.32 4.72
CA LYS A 57 -14.97 -2.16 4.14
C LYS A 57 -13.50 -2.17 4.54
N GLY A 58 -12.70 -1.41 3.86
CA GLY A 58 -11.30 -1.26 4.19
C GLY A 58 -10.75 0.07 3.71
N PHE A 59 -9.71 0.55 4.37
CA PHE A 59 -8.99 1.74 3.94
C PHE A 59 -7.94 1.34 2.93
N TYR A 60 -8.01 1.92 1.73
CA TYR A 60 -7.09 1.62 0.63
C TYR A 60 -5.97 2.64 0.57
N PHE A 61 -4.74 2.14 0.46
CA PHE A 61 -3.55 2.96 0.25
C PHE A 61 -2.76 2.38 -0.91
N HIS A 62 -2.20 3.26 -1.73
CA HIS A 62 -1.41 2.85 -2.88
C HIS A 62 -0.08 3.59 -2.85
N ILE A 63 1.02 2.85 -2.81
CA ILE A 63 2.37 3.41 -2.73
C ILE A 63 3.13 3.10 -4.01
N LYS A 64 3.63 4.14 -4.67
CA LYS A 64 4.51 4.00 -5.83
C LYS A 64 5.94 4.20 -5.35
N PHE A 65 6.77 3.20 -5.54
CA PHE A 65 8.14 3.26 -5.06
C PHE A 65 9.11 2.55 -5.99
N GLU A 66 10.39 2.86 -5.82
CA GLU A 66 11.48 2.16 -6.48
C GLU A 66 12.22 1.32 -5.44
N GLY A 67 12.70 0.17 -5.84
CA GLY A 67 13.42 -0.70 -4.93
C GLY A 67 14.02 -1.92 -5.61
N VAL A 68 14.52 -2.82 -4.78
CA VAL A 68 15.12 -4.09 -5.20
C VAL A 68 14.34 -5.23 -4.53
N GLY A 69 14.69 -6.48 -4.86
CA GLY A 69 14.02 -7.64 -4.28
C GLY A 69 13.98 -7.63 -2.76
N LYS A 70 15.06 -7.19 -2.12
CA LYS A 70 15.13 -7.10 -0.66
C LYS A 70 14.13 -6.09 -0.09
N THR A 71 13.90 -5.00 -0.80
CA THR A 71 12.91 -3.98 -0.39
C THR A 71 11.52 -4.63 -0.26
N ILE A 72 11.13 -5.39 -1.28
CA ILE A 72 9.84 -6.09 -1.30
C ILE A 72 9.77 -7.14 -0.19
N GLU A 73 10.83 -7.92 -0.04
CA GLU A 73 10.91 -8.99 0.96
C GLU A 73 10.69 -8.45 2.37
N GLU A 74 11.36 -7.36 2.73
CA GLU A 74 11.22 -6.75 4.05
C GLU A 74 9.84 -6.09 4.23
N LEU A 75 9.33 -5.46 3.19
CA LEU A 75 8.00 -4.86 3.22
C LEU A 75 6.92 -5.92 3.47
N GLU A 76 6.93 -7.00 2.70
CA GLU A 76 5.93 -8.06 2.81
C GLU A 76 6.06 -8.85 4.10
N ARG A 77 7.28 -9.01 4.61
CA ARG A 77 7.50 -9.66 5.90
C ARG A 77 6.81 -8.87 7.02
N ALA A 78 6.96 -7.56 7.02
CA ALA A 78 6.32 -6.70 8.03
C ALA A 78 4.79 -6.72 7.88
N GLU A 79 4.29 -6.74 6.65
CA GLU A 79 2.85 -6.74 6.40
C GLU A 79 2.19 -8.05 6.80
N THR A 80 2.88 -9.17 6.59
CA THR A 80 2.34 -10.49 6.92
C THR A 80 2.02 -10.64 8.41
N ILE A 81 2.80 -10.01 9.27
CA ILE A 81 2.59 -10.08 10.72
C ILE A 81 1.76 -8.93 11.28
N ASP A 82 1.34 -7.99 10.45
CA ASP A 82 0.58 -6.82 10.90
C ASP A 82 -0.91 -7.11 10.87
N ASP A 83 -1.52 -7.24 12.05
CA ASP A 83 -2.93 -7.55 12.18
C ASP A 83 -3.86 -6.38 11.85
N LYS A 84 -3.32 -5.19 11.61
CA LYS A 84 -4.10 -4.02 11.15
C LYS A 84 -4.38 -4.08 9.65
N LEU A 85 -3.64 -4.91 8.91
CA LEU A 85 -3.84 -5.08 7.48
C LEU A 85 -4.78 -6.24 7.20
N ILE A 86 -5.65 -6.05 6.22
CA ILE A 86 -6.52 -7.12 5.72
C ILE A 86 -5.86 -7.81 4.53
N ARG A 87 -5.25 -7.02 3.66
CA ARG A 87 -4.69 -7.52 2.41
C ARG A 87 -3.63 -6.57 1.86
N PHE A 88 -2.69 -7.11 1.09
CA PHE A 88 -1.69 -6.31 0.38
C PHE A 88 -1.28 -6.99 -0.92
N LEU A 89 -0.82 -6.19 -1.88
CA LEU A 89 -0.38 -6.68 -3.19
C LEU A 89 0.69 -5.77 -3.76
N THR A 90 1.79 -6.36 -4.23
CA THR A 90 2.87 -5.62 -4.91
C THR A 90 2.92 -6.04 -6.37
N VAL A 91 2.97 -5.06 -7.27
CA VAL A 91 3.07 -5.27 -8.70
C VAL A 91 4.28 -4.51 -9.23
N LYS A 92 5.11 -5.21 -10.01
CA LYS A 92 6.23 -4.58 -10.69
C LYS A 92 5.74 -3.90 -11.96
N VAL A 93 6.15 -2.65 -12.17
CA VAL A 93 5.75 -1.86 -13.34
C VAL A 93 6.98 -1.33 -14.06
N LYS A 94 6.83 -1.00 -15.33
CA LYS A 94 7.94 -0.48 -16.13
C LYS A 94 8.27 0.96 -15.80
N LYS A 95 7.25 1.77 -15.56
CA LYS A 95 7.38 3.20 -15.31
C LYS A 95 6.23 3.69 -14.47
N HIS A 96 6.50 4.62 -13.56
CA HIS A 96 5.47 5.27 -12.76
C HIS A 96 4.85 6.46 -13.50
N GLU A 97 3.54 6.58 -13.39
CA GLU A 97 2.79 7.77 -13.80
C GLU A 97 2.42 8.51 -12.53
N LEU A 98 3.20 9.53 -12.20
CA LEU A 98 3.05 10.25 -10.94
C LEU A 98 1.97 11.32 -10.97
N ASP A 99 1.56 11.73 -12.18
CA ASP A 99 0.57 12.80 -12.37
C ASP A 99 -0.87 12.31 -12.24
N THR A 100 -1.10 10.99 -12.31
CA THR A 100 -2.44 10.42 -12.21
C THR A 100 -2.48 9.39 -11.09
N ASN A 101 -3.64 9.25 -10.46
CA ASN A 101 -3.86 8.22 -9.45
C ASN A 101 -4.19 6.90 -10.14
N PHE A 102 -3.77 5.80 -9.56
CA PHE A 102 -4.06 4.47 -10.05
C PHE A 102 -5.56 4.23 -10.23
N PHE A 103 -6.35 4.73 -9.29
CA PHE A 103 -7.80 4.59 -9.34
C PHE A 103 -8.42 5.32 -10.53
N GLU A 104 -7.89 6.47 -10.89
CA GLU A 104 -8.35 7.24 -12.05
C GLU A 104 -8.08 6.52 -13.36
N LYS A 105 -6.95 5.83 -13.47
CA LYS A 105 -6.61 5.04 -14.66
C LYS A 105 -7.62 3.94 -14.93
N LYS A 106 -8.21 3.36 -13.90
CA LYS A 106 -9.18 2.26 -14.05
C LYS A 106 -10.52 2.71 -14.59
N GLU A 107 -10.81 3.98 -14.50
CA GLU A 107 -12.07 4.54 -14.95
C GLU A 107 -12.07 4.86 -16.45
N ILE A 108 -10.91 4.78 -17.09
CA ILE A 108 -10.75 4.99 -18.52
C ILE A 108 -10.87 3.63 -19.25
#